data_47872f71960e4ae7becad2f990a91deb
#
_entry.id   47872f71960e4ae7becad2f990a91deb
#
_cell.length_a   1.000
_cell.length_b   1.000
_cell.length_c   1.000
_cell.angle_alpha   90.00
_cell.angle_beta   90.00
_cell.angle_gamma   90.00
#
_symmetry.space_group_name_H-M   'P 1'
#
loop_
_entity.id
_entity.type
_entity.pdbx_description
1 polymer ?
#
loop_
_entity_poly.entity_id
_entity_poly.type
_entity_poly.pdbx_seq_one_letter_code
_entity_poly.pdbx_strand_id
1 'polypeptide(L)'
;FGQLFFSCGPMWYLLSLMIAWVLLDLILNIFPEQYINWAVLGTMLLGWGICITWEAPFCIGQGMVTVPALYVGYLAKKYKIFEQPLSPRLRGGMIAAALAVAALVLLTKSTDCVSMAEWTLGPVSILLDAVTGLGILSIVIWFQRRVENVVTHAIQAIGRRSLFIFCVHTVELTAIPWYLMPQKFAAHPVLGMVLQFTLSLGSTLLICELLVRRRDLKFWLTSRREQKAAEAPRRRSARTEAPERHFAAKH
;
A
#
# COMPACT_ATOMS: atom_id res chain seq x y z
N PHE A 1 -11.07 8.85 -23.52
CA PHE A 1 -11.61 8.15 -22.31
C PHE A 1 -10.54 7.91 -21.24
N GLY A 2 -9.27 7.63 -21.61
CA GLY A 2 -8.15 7.49 -20.66
C GLY A 2 -7.93 8.72 -19.78
N GLN A 3 -8.11 9.92 -20.29
CA GLN A 3 -7.92 11.16 -19.54
C GLN A 3 -8.88 11.36 -18.35
N LEU A 4 -10.06 10.76 -18.35
CA LEU A 4 -11.03 10.87 -17.25
C LEU A 4 -10.52 10.22 -15.94
N PHE A 5 -9.68 9.16 -16.04
CA PHE A 5 -9.10 8.49 -14.89
C PHE A 5 -7.76 9.07 -14.44
N PHE A 6 -7.04 9.74 -15.33
CA PHE A 6 -5.82 10.49 -14.99
C PHE A 6 -6.10 11.70 -14.10
N SER A 7 -7.31 12.26 -14.14
CA SER A 7 -7.70 13.37 -13.27
C SER A 7 -7.80 12.97 -11.78
N CYS A 8 -7.89 11.68 -11.47
CA CYS A 8 -7.88 11.16 -10.10
C CYS A 8 -6.47 10.89 -9.54
N GLY A 9 -5.42 11.32 -10.23
CA GLY A 9 -4.03 11.12 -9.81
C GLY A 9 -3.71 9.65 -9.56
N PRO A 10 -2.93 9.30 -8.54
CA PRO A 10 -2.48 7.94 -8.26
C PRO A 10 -3.59 6.93 -7.94
N MET A 11 -4.86 7.33 -7.83
CA MET A 11 -5.98 6.40 -7.52
C MET A 11 -6.16 5.29 -8.54
N TRP A 12 -5.70 5.49 -9.81
CA TRP A 12 -5.67 4.44 -10.82
C TRP A 12 -4.97 3.16 -10.32
N TYR A 13 -3.93 3.31 -9.51
CA TYR A 13 -3.17 2.20 -8.95
C TYR A 13 -4.03 1.30 -8.05
N LEU A 14 -4.88 1.87 -7.21
CA LEU A 14 -5.78 1.10 -6.33
C LEU A 14 -6.79 0.29 -7.14
N LEU A 15 -7.32 0.87 -8.21
CA LEU A 15 -8.27 0.19 -9.09
C LEU A 15 -7.56 -0.96 -9.84
N SER A 16 -6.40 -0.70 -10.41
CA SER A 16 -5.55 -1.69 -11.05
C SER A 16 -5.20 -2.85 -10.10
N LEU A 17 -4.80 -2.52 -8.86
CA LEU A 17 -4.48 -3.51 -7.83
C LEU A 17 -5.70 -4.36 -7.43
N MET A 18 -6.88 -3.74 -7.31
CA MET A 18 -8.13 -4.45 -7.02
C MET A 18 -8.47 -5.44 -8.14
N ILE A 19 -8.38 -5.00 -9.40
CA ILE A 19 -8.62 -5.86 -10.57
C ILE A 19 -7.62 -7.02 -10.59
N ALA A 20 -6.33 -6.73 -10.40
CA ALA A 20 -5.30 -7.76 -10.37
C ALA A 20 -5.54 -8.79 -9.26
N TRP A 21 -6.00 -8.34 -8.09
CA TRP A 21 -6.32 -9.21 -6.96
C TRP A 21 -7.50 -10.14 -7.25
N VAL A 22 -8.59 -9.59 -7.82
CA VAL A 22 -9.76 -10.38 -8.24
C VAL A 22 -9.38 -11.38 -9.32
N LEU A 23 -8.61 -10.98 -10.33
CA LEU A 23 -8.16 -11.88 -11.39
C LEU A 23 -7.26 -12.99 -10.86
N LEU A 24 -6.33 -12.67 -9.96
CA LEU A 24 -5.48 -13.70 -9.35
C LEU A 24 -6.31 -14.69 -8.53
N ASP A 25 -7.27 -14.21 -7.74
CA ASP A 25 -8.16 -15.08 -6.96
C ASP A 25 -8.98 -16.01 -7.88
N LEU A 26 -9.52 -15.48 -8.98
CA LEU A 26 -10.21 -16.27 -9.99
C LEU A 26 -9.29 -17.33 -10.61
N ILE A 27 -8.07 -16.97 -10.98
CA ILE A 27 -7.10 -17.90 -11.56
C ILE A 27 -6.79 -19.03 -10.57
N LEU A 28 -6.54 -18.71 -9.30
CA LEU A 28 -6.21 -19.68 -8.27
C LEU A 28 -7.37 -20.64 -7.95
N ASN A 29 -8.62 -20.19 -8.12
CA ASN A 29 -9.81 -21.00 -7.84
C ASN A 29 -10.32 -21.81 -9.05
N ILE A 30 -10.09 -21.32 -10.27
CA ILE A 30 -10.64 -21.96 -11.50
C ILE A 30 -9.64 -22.94 -12.10
N PHE A 31 -8.34 -22.62 -12.10
CA PHE A 31 -7.35 -23.42 -12.80
C PHE A 31 -6.69 -24.45 -11.87
N PRO A 32 -6.49 -25.70 -12.35
CA PRO A 32 -5.65 -26.68 -11.67
C PRO A 32 -4.22 -26.15 -11.48
N GLU A 33 -3.55 -26.55 -10.39
CA GLU A 33 -2.26 -26.01 -9.97
C GLU A 33 -1.20 -26.00 -11.09
N GLN A 34 -1.19 -27.04 -11.95
CA GLN A 34 -0.27 -27.17 -13.08
C GLN A 34 -0.44 -26.11 -14.18
N TYR A 35 -1.62 -25.48 -14.28
CA TYR A 35 -1.92 -24.47 -15.31
C TYR A 35 -1.90 -23.04 -14.78
N ILE A 36 -1.79 -22.83 -13.46
CA ILE A 36 -1.82 -21.49 -12.86
C ILE A 36 -0.73 -20.57 -13.45
N ASN A 37 0.50 -21.07 -13.59
CA ASN A 37 1.60 -20.29 -14.16
C ASN A 37 1.29 -19.82 -15.59
N TRP A 38 0.70 -20.68 -16.40
CA TRP A 38 0.29 -20.35 -17.78
C TRP A 38 -0.88 -19.39 -17.81
N ALA A 39 -1.84 -19.53 -16.91
CA ALA A 39 -2.97 -18.60 -16.78
C ALA A 39 -2.51 -17.21 -16.37
N VAL A 40 -1.59 -17.11 -15.40
CA VAL A 40 -0.97 -15.84 -14.99
C VAL A 40 -0.21 -15.20 -16.15
N LEU A 41 0.61 -15.97 -16.87
CA LEU A 41 1.36 -15.47 -18.02
C LEU A 41 0.42 -15.03 -19.15
N GLY A 42 -0.60 -15.83 -19.45
CA GLY A 42 -1.61 -15.51 -20.46
C GLY A 42 -2.38 -14.23 -20.11
N THR A 43 -2.77 -14.06 -18.84
CA THR A 43 -3.43 -12.84 -18.36
C THR A 43 -2.54 -11.62 -18.52
N MET A 44 -1.25 -11.73 -18.20
CA MET A 44 -0.27 -10.65 -18.38
C MET A 44 -0.14 -10.27 -19.86
N LEU A 45 0.03 -11.25 -20.75
CA LEU A 45 0.19 -11.00 -22.18
C LEU A 45 -1.08 -10.40 -22.79
N LEU A 46 -2.25 -10.87 -22.38
CA LEU A 46 -3.52 -10.30 -22.80
C LEU A 46 -3.66 -8.85 -22.30
N GLY A 47 -3.34 -8.60 -21.04
CA GLY A 47 -3.37 -7.25 -20.48
C GLY A 47 -2.41 -6.30 -21.20
N TRP A 48 -1.18 -6.75 -21.48
CA TRP A 48 -0.22 -5.99 -22.27
C TRP A 48 -0.75 -5.70 -23.67
N GLY A 49 -1.29 -6.72 -24.36
CA GLY A 49 -1.91 -6.55 -25.67
C GLY A 49 -3.07 -5.55 -25.67
N ILE A 50 -3.92 -5.58 -24.65
CA ILE A 50 -5.00 -4.60 -24.46
C ILE A 50 -4.42 -3.20 -24.30
N CYS A 51 -3.40 -3.03 -23.46
CA CYS A 51 -2.80 -1.71 -23.22
C CYS A 51 -2.18 -1.06 -24.44
N ILE A 52 -1.60 -1.84 -25.35
CA ILE A 52 -0.98 -1.31 -26.58
C ILE A 52 -1.95 -1.11 -27.74
N THR A 53 -3.10 -1.82 -27.73
CA THR A 53 -4.06 -1.77 -28.84
C THR A 53 -5.29 -0.92 -28.54
N TRP A 54 -5.63 -0.81 -27.27
CA TRP A 54 -6.85 -0.15 -26.85
C TRP A 54 -6.70 0.45 -25.46
N GLU A 55 -7.11 1.70 -25.29
CA GLU A 55 -7.22 2.33 -23.97
C GLU A 55 -8.43 1.79 -23.21
N ALA A 56 -8.27 0.60 -22.61
CA ALA A 56 -9.36 -0.02 -21.86
C ALA A 56 -9.76 0.84 -20.66
N PRO A 57 -11.08 1.02 -20.42
CA PRO A 57 -11.57 1.78 -19.29
C PRO A 57 -11.22 1.09 -17.97
N PHE A 58 -11.24 1.86 -16.86
CA PHE A 58 -11.06 1.35 -15.49
C PHE A 58 -9.72 0.64 -15.22
N CYS A 59 -8.68 0.95 -15.98
CA CYS A 59 -7.33 0.37 -15.78
C CYS A 59 -7.31 -1.18 -15.84
N ILE A 60 -8.21 -1.79 -16.64
CA ILE A 60 -8.31 -3.25 -16.76
C ILE A 60 -7.00 -3.83 -17.29
N GLY A 61 -6.44 -3.25 -18.35
CA GLY A 61 -5.16 -3.70 -18.92
C GLY A 61 -4.02 -3.64 -17.90
N GLN A 62 -3.90 -2.50 -17.20
CA GLN A 62 -2.90 -2.33 -16.14
C GLN A 62 -3.12 -3.32 -14.98
N GLY A 63 -4.37 -3.61 -14.62
CA GLY A 63 -4.71 -4.63 -13.64
C GLY A 63 -4.25 -6.01 -14.06
N MET A 64 -4.50 -6.41 -15.31
CA MET A 64 -4.08 -7.69 -15.85
C MET A 64 -2.55 -7.83 -15.89
N VAL A 65 -1.85 -6.77 -16.27
CA VAL A 65 -0.38 -6.71 -16.28
C VAL A 65 0.21 -6.83 -14.87
N THR A 66 -0.49 -6.39 -13.85
CA THR A 66 -0.02 -6.45 -12.45
C THR A 66 -0.18 -7.83 -11.80
N VAL A 67 -0.98 -8.73 -12.40
CA VAL A 67 -1.24 -10.09 -11.87
C VAL A 67 0.03 -10.88 -11.56
N PRO A 68 1.07 -10.93 -12.41
CA PRO A 68 2.30 -11.67 -12.10
C PRO A 68 3.02 -11.17 -10.84
N ALA A 69 3.05 -9.85 -10.60
CA ALA A 69 3.68 -9.28 -9.40
C ALA A 69 2.95 -9.74 -8.13
N LEU A 70 1.61 -9.75 -8.14
CA LEU A 70 0.80 -10.29 -7.04
C LEU A 70 1.00 -11.79 -6.87
N TYR A 71 1.07 -12.54 -7.97
CA TYR A 71 1.29 -13.98 -7.94
C TYR A 71 2.65 -14.33 -7.34
N VAL A 72 3.70 -13.60 -7.69
CA VAL A 72 5.03 -13.73 -7.07
C VAL A 72 4.97 -13.47 -5.56
N GLY A 73 4.24 -12.43 -5.13
CA GLY A 73 3.98 -12.17 -3.70
C GLY A 73 3.20 -13.31 -3.02
N TYR A 74 2.19 -13.86 -3.69
CA TYR A 74 1.45 -15.04 -3.22
C TYR A 74 2.35 -16.25 -3.06
N LEU A 75 3.22 -16.57 -4.04
CA LEU A 75 4.17 -17.67 -3.96
C LEU A 75 5.18 -17.46 -2.82
N ALA A 76 5.69 -16.26 -2.65
CA ALA A 76 6.59 -15.91 -1.57
C ALA A 76 5.95 -16.18 -0.19
N LYS A 77 4.66 -15.89 -0.03
CA LYS A 77 3.88 -16.20 1.17
C LYS A 77 3.59 -17.71 1.28
N LYS A 78 3.12 -18.36 0.21
CA LYS A 78 2.80 -19.80 0.17
C LYS A 78 3.99 -20.65 0.59
N TYR A 79 5.18 -20.33 0.09
CA TYR A 79 6.43 -21.04 0.40
C TYR A 79 7.17 -20.45 1.61
N LYS A 80 6.57 -19.49 2.32
CA LYS A 80 7.15 -18.87 3.53
C LYS A 80 8.58 -18.34 3.33
N ILE A 81 8.89 -17.87 2.12
CA ILE A 81 10.25 -17.48 1.72
C ILE A 81 10.83 -16.43 2.67
N PHE A 82 10.00 -15.53 3.18
CA PHE A 82 10.43 -14.42 4.04
C PHE A 82 10.14 -14.64 5.53
N GLU A 83 9.47 -15.74 5.93
CA GLU A 83 9.21 -16.03 7.35
C GLU A 83 10.49 -16.54 8.05
N GLN A 84 11.30 -17.29 7.33
CA GLN A 84 12.59 -17.78 7.82
C GLN A 84 13.75 -16.92 7.31
N PRO A 85 14.89 -16.90 8.01
CA PRO A 85 16.07 -16.22 7.49
C PRO A 85 16.52 -16.89 6.19
N LEU A 86 16.46 -16.14 5.09
CA LEU A 86 16.93 -16.58 3.79
C LEU A 86 18.40 -17.04 3.88
N SER A 87 18.71 -18.16 3.24
CA SER A 87 20.08 -18.57 3.12
C SER A 87 20.91 -17.46 2.43
N PRO A 88 22.19 -17.25 2.83
CA PRO A 88 23.02 -16.21 2.23
C PRO A 88 23.12 -16.32 0.71
N ARG A 89 23.11 -17.55 0.18
CA ARG A 89 23.16 -17.82 -1.27
C ARG A 89 21.89 -17.37 -1.98
N LEU A 90 20.71 -17.73 -1.45
CA LEU A 90 19.43 -17.33 -2.05
C LEU A 90 19.23 -15.82 -2.01
N ARG A 91 19.52 -15.21 -0.85
CA ARG A 91 19.47 -13.74 -0.73
C ARG A 91 20.43 -13.04 -1.67
N GLY A 92 21.68 -13.50 -1.72
CA GLY A 92 22.69 -12.97 -2.65
C GLY A 92 22.24 -13.09 -4.10
N GLY A 93 21.65 -14.22 -4.48
CA GLY A 93 21.09 -14.45 -5.82
C GLY A 93 19.94 -13.48 -6.15
N MET A 94 19.00 -13.27 -5.23
CA MET A 94 17.89 -12.32 -5.43
C MET A 94 18.39 -10.86 -5.57
N ILE A 95 19.35 -10.46 -4.76
CA ILE A 95 19.95 -9.12 -4.84
C ILE A 95 20.74 -8.98 -6.16
N ALA A 96 21.55 -9.99 -6.52
CA ALA A 96 22.30 -9.97 -7.77
C ALA A 96 21.39 -9.89 -8.99
N ALA A 97 20.27 -10.65 -8.99
CA ALA A 97 19.27 -10.58 -10.04
C ALA A 97 18.63 -9.18 -10.14
N ALA A 98 18.24 -8.57 -9.01
CA ALA A 98 17.71 -7.21 -9.00
C ALA A 98 18.72 -6.17 -9.50
N LEU A 99 19.99 -6.29 -9.11
CA LEU A 99 21.05 -5.41 -9.60
C LEU A 99 21.31 -5.60 -11.10
N ALA A 100 21.26 -6.84 -11.60
CA ALA A 100 21.40 -7.11 -13.03
C ALA A 100 20.24 -6.49 -13.84
N VAL A 101 19.00 -6.58 -13.31
CA VAL A 101 17.84 -5.90 -13.92
C VAL A 101 18.02 -4.38 -13.89
N ALA A 102 18.42 -3.81 -12.75
CA ALA A 102 18.67 -2.37 -12.65
C ALA A 102 19.76 -1.92 -13.65
N ALA A 103 20.85 -2.69 -13.80
CA ALA A 103 21.87 -2.42 -14.79
C ALA A 103 21.32 -2.51 -16.23
N LEU A 104 20.49 -3.51 -16.53
CA LEU A 104 19.83 -3.63 -17.82
C LEU A 104 18.95 -2.42 -18.14
N VAL A 105 18.11 -2.00 -17.19
CA VAL A 105 17.26 -0.80 -17.30
C VAL A 105 18.11 0.45 -17.57
N LEU A 106 19.21 0.63 -16.84
CA LEU A 106 20.12 1.78 -17.05
C LEU A 106 20.81 1.74 -18.43
N LEU A 107 21.25 0.56 -18.86
CA LEU A 107 21.93 0.39 -20.14
C LEU A 107 20.99 0.57 -21.34
N THR A 108 19.76 0.08 -21.23
CA THR A 108 18.75 0.22 -22.28
C THR A 108 18.02 1.55 -22.24
N LYS A 109 18.29 2.39 -21.19
CA LYS A 109 17.54 3.63 -20.93
C LYS A 109 16.02 3.40 -20.96
N SER A 110 15.60 2.21 -20.52
CA SER A 110 14.19 1.87 -20.54
C SER A 110 13.44 2.72 -19.50
N THR A 111 12.31 3.25 -19.94
CA THR A 111 11.37 3.98 -19.09
C THR A 111 10.10 3.16 -19.06
N ASP A 112 9.90 2.43 -17.96
CA ASP A 112 8.68 1.66 -17.78
C ASP A 112 7.71 2.48 -16.92
N CYS A 113 6.52 2.73 -17.45
CA CYS A 113 5.49 3.49 -16.78
C CYS A 113 4.15 2.75 -16.85
N VAL A 114 3.83 2.00 -15.79
CA VAL A 114 2.59 1.22 -15.73
C VAL A 114 1.35 2.11 -15.85
N SER A 115 1.40 3.35 -15.34
CA SER A 115 0.28 4.29 -15.45
C SER A 115 0.00 4.70 -16.88
N MET A 116 1.05 4.85 -17.70
CA MET A 116 0.95 5.24 -19.11
C MET A 116 0.91 4.04 -20.05
N ALA A 117 0.93 2.82 -19.49
CA ALA A 117 1.01 1.57 -20.27
C ALA A 117 2.22 1.52 -21.21
N GLU A 118 3.33 2.11 -20.79
CA GLU A 118 4.59 2.15 -21.54
C GLU A 118 5.58 1.15 -20.95
N TRP A 119 6.03 0.22 -21.77
CA TRP A 119 7.04 -0.79 -21.41
C TRP A 119 8.07 -0.89 -22.54
N THR A 120 9.25 -0.37 -22.31
CA THR A 120 10.32 -0.29 -23.33
C THR A 120 10.76 -1.69 -23.81
N LEU A 121 10.82 -2.67 -22.92
CA LEU A 121 11.14 -4.06 -23.23
C LEU A 121 9.88 -4.94 -23.38
N GLY A 122 8.71 -4.32 -23.58
CA GLY A 122 7.44 -5.02 -23.72
C GLY A 122 7.08 -5.84 -22.48
N PRO A 123 6.47 -7.03 -22.64
CA PRO A 123 6.01 -7.83 -21.51
C PRO A 123 7.15 -8.36 -20.64
N VAL A 124 8.39 -8.35 -21.13
CA VAL A 124 9.57 -8.76 -20.34
C VAL A 124 9.84 -7.77 -19.22
N SER A 125 9.65 -6.46 -19.43
CA SER A 125 9.77 -5.44 -18.38
C SER A 125 8.96 -5.79 -17.13
N ILE A 126 7.73 -6.25 -17.33
CA ILE A 126 6.79 -6.59 -16.25
C ILE A 126 7.34 -7.69 -15.33
N LEU A 127 7.96 -8.71 -15.95
CA LEU A 127 8.61 -9.79 -15.19
C LEU A 127 9.88 -9.30 -14.48
N LEU A 128 10.64 -8.43 -15.14
CA LEU A 128 11.83 -7.82 -14.54
C LEU A 128 11.48 -6.95 -13.34
N ASP A 129 10.39 -6.21 -13.39
CA ASP A 129 9.87 -5.42 -12.28
C ASP A 129 9.51 -6.30 -11.07
N ALA A 130 8.88 -7.45 -11.31
CA ALA A 130 8.59 -8.41 -10.24
C ALA A 130 9.87 -8.96 -9.59
N VAL A 131 10.92 -9.26 -10.37
CA VAL A 131 12.24 -9.69 -9.86
C VAL A 131 12.90 -8.59 -9.04
N THR A 132 12.86 -7.35 -9.54
CA THR A 132 13.39 -6.17 -8.84
C THR A 132 12.68 -5.97 -7.52
N GLY A 133 11.34 -6.08 -7.49
CA GLY A 133 10.53 -6.00 -6.29
C GLY A 133 10.92 -7.04 -5.24
N LEU A 134 11.16 -8.30 -5.63
CA LEU A 134 11.65 -9.34 -4.73
C LEU A 134 13.05 -9.02 -4.17
N GLY A 135 13.95 -8.51 -5.00
CA GLY A 135 15.28 -8.11 -4.57
C GLY A 135 15.24 -6.99 -3.53
N ILE A 136 14.48 -5.94 -3.80
CA ILE A 136 14.26 -4.83 -2.85
C ILE A 136 13.66 -5.35 -1.54
N LEU A 137 12.61 -6.17 -1.61
CA LEU A 137 11.98 -6.75 -0.43
C LEU A 137 12.98 -7.59 0.39
N SER A 138 13.85 -8.35 -0.26
CA SER A 138 14.90 -9.14 0.40
C SER A 138 15.89 -8.25 1.16
N ILE A 139 16.28 -7.11 0.58
CA ILE A 139 17.16 -6.13 1.21
C ILE A 139 16.47 -5.51 2.42
N VAL A 140 15.22 -5.06 2.26
CA VAL A 140 14.45 -4.42 3.33
C VAL A 140 14.27 -5.37 4.52
N ILE A 141 13.87 -6.62 4.28
CA ILE A 141 13.68 -7.63 5.34
C ILE A 141 15.02 -7.96 6.02
N TRP A 142 16.09 -8.09 5.26
CA TRP A 142 17.41 -8.34 5.82
C TRP A 142 17.89 -7.18 6.72
N PHE A 143 17.70 -5.94 6.26
CA PHE A 143 18.04 -4.75 7.03
C PHE A 143 17.20 -4.67 8.31
N GLN A 144 15.89 -4.87 8.20
CA GLN A 144 14.96 -4.83 9.32
C GLN A 144 15.28 -5.86 10.42
N ARG A 145 15.77 -7.05 10.04
CA ARG A 145 16.17 -8.10 10.99
C ARG A 145 17.50 -7.81 11.68
N ARG A 146 18.32 -6.89 11.15
CA ARG A 146 19.64 -6.57 11.70
C ARG A 146 19.65 -5.29 12.51
N VAL A 147 18.75 -4.38 12.22
CA VAL A 147 18.74 -3.04 12.80
C VAL A 147 17.42 -2.84 13.52
N GLU A 148 17.39 -3.17 14.80
CA GLU A 148 16.29 -2.81 15.69
C GLU A 148 16.59 -1.45 16.32
N ASN A 149 16.05 -0.38 15.73
CA ASN A 149 16.16 0.97 16.26
C ASN A 149 14.85 1.75 16.04
N VAL A 150 14.81 2.98 16.53
CA VAL A 150 13.65 3.86 16.39
C VAL A 150 13.24 4.06 14.93
N VAL A 151 14.22 4.08 14.02
CA VAL A 151 13.99 4.27 12.58
C VAL A 151 13.25 3.08 11.98
N THR A 152 13.66 1.84 12.29
CA THR A 152 12.96 0.64 11.80
C THR A 152 11.54 0.54 12.33
N HIS A 153 11.30 0.90 13.59
CA HIS A 153 9.95 0.96 14.15
C HIS A 153 9.09 2.03 13.47
N ALA A 154 9.66 3.20 13.16
CA ALA A 154 8.97 4.26 12.43
C ALA A 154 8.61 3.80 11.01
N ILE A 155 9.54 3.17 10.27
CA ILE A 155 9.29 2.62 8.93
C ILE A 155 8.20 1.56 8.97
N GLN A 156 8.21 0.66 9.95
CA GLN A 156 7.15 -0.34 10.13
C GLN A 156 5.79 0.29 10.42
N ALA A 157 5.74 1.33 11.25
CA ALA A 157 4.51 2.06 11.56
C ALA A 157 3.94 2.73 10.31
N ILE A 158 4.80 3.35 9.48
CA ILE A 158 4.44 3.92 8.18
C ILE A 158 3.94 2.81 7.24
N GLY A 159 4.67 1.70 7.14
CA GLY A 159 4.29 0.58 6.28
C GLY A 159 2.93 -0.02 6.62
N ARG A 160 2.59 -0.17 7.90
CA ARG A 160 1.27 -0.65 8.33
C ARG A 160 0.13 0.30 7.95
N ARG A 161 0.42 1.59 7.74
CA ARG A 161 -0.54 2.63 7.35
C ARG A 161 -0.40 3.07 5.90
N SER A 162 0.42 2.37 5.10
CA SER A 162 0.81 2.81 3.76
C SER A 162 -0.38 3.07 2.83
N LEU A 163 -1.41 2.23 2.86
CA LEU A 163 -2.61 2.43 2.05
C LEU A 163 -3.35 3.72 2.44
N PHE A 164 -3.47 3.99 3.74
CA PHE A 164 -4.11 5.20 4.24
C PHE A 164 -3.29 6.45 3.88
N ILE A 165 -1.96 6.37 4.06
CA ILE A 165 -1.03 7.43 3.66
C ILE A 165 -1.14 7.68 2.16
N PHE A 166 -1.21 6.64 1.35
CA PHE A 166 -1.38 6.74 -0.09
C PHE A 166 -2.68 7.47 -0.47
N CYS A 167 -3.82 7.13 0.14
CA CYS A 167 -5.09 7.81 -0.10
C CYS A 167 -5.03 9.30 0.27
N VAL A 168 -4.45 9.63 1.43
CA VAL A 168 -4.30 11.02 1.88
C VAL A 168 -3.36 11.80 0.95
N HIS A 169 -2.23 11.18 0.57
CA HIS A 169 -1.27 11.79 -0.36
C HIS A 169 -1.89 12.07 -1.74
N THR A 170 -2.74 11.17 -2.22
CA THR A 170 -3.47 11.38 -3.47
C THR A 170 -4.39 12.61 -3.41
N VAL A 171 -5.14 12.75 -2.31
CA VAL A 171 -6.00 13.93 -2.10
C VAL A 171 -5.15 15.19 -1.98
N GLU A 172 -4.05 15.13 -1.26
CA GLU A 172 -3.12 16.24 -1.09
C GLU A 172 -2.49 16.69 -2.42
N LEU A 173 -2.03 15.75 -3.25
CA LEU A 173 -1.49 16.05 -4.58
C LEU A 173 -2.52 16.73 -5.50
N THR A 174 -3.79 16.40 -5.32
CA THR A 174 -4.88 17.00 -6.11
C THR A 174 -5.26 18.38 -5.57
N ALA A 175 -5.25 18.55 -4.25
CA ALA A 175 -5.69 19.78 -3.59
C ALA A 175 -4.62 20.88 -3.57
N ILE A 176 -3.33 20.51 -3.52
CA ILE A 176 -2.21 21.43 -3.40
C ILE A 176 -1.42 21.46 -4.72
N PRO A 177 -1.27 22.63 -5.38
CA PRO A 177 -0.56 22.73 -6.64
C PRO A 177 0.97 22.66 -6.46
N TRP A 178 1.48 21.52 -6.02
CA TRP A 178 2.90 21.27 -5.77
C TRP A 178 3.80 21.54 -6.98
N TYR A 179 3.27 21.41 -8.20
CA TYR A 179 4.00 21.66 -9.44
C TYR A 179 4.48 23.12 -9.59
N LEU A 180 3.93 24.05 -8.81
CA LEU A 180 4.37 25.45 -8.80
C LEU A 180 5.68 25.64 -8.00
N MET A 181 6.03 24.71 -7.12
CA MET A 181 7.24 24.82 -6.28
C MET A 181 8.54 24.80 -7.10
N PRO A 182 8.80 23.81 -7.99
CA PRO A 182 9.99 23.83 -8.82
C PRO A 182 10.09 25.09 -9.69
N GLN A 183 8.96 25.63 -10.17
CA GLN A 183 8.94 26.83 -10.98
C GLN A 183 9.40 28.08 -10.20
N LYS A 184 9.00 28.19 -8.92
CA LYS A 184 9.44 29.28 -8.04
C LYS A 184 10.93 29.21 -7.71
N PHE A 185 11.51 28.02 -7.75
CA PHE A 185 12.92 27.76 -7.47
C PHE A 185 13.71 27.43 -8.74
N ALA A 186 13.34 28.01 -9.89
CA ALA A 186 13.98 27.72 -11.18
C ALA A 186 15.51 27.92 -11.17
N ALA A 187 16.01 28.87 -10.36
CA ALA A 187 17.45 29.09 -10.18
C ALA A 187 18.14 27.96 -9.37
N HIS A 188 17.40 27.20 -8.59
CA HIS A 188 17.91 26.11 -7.74
C HIS A 188 16.95 24.89 -7.80
N PRO A 189 16.86 24.19 -8.93
CA PRO A 189 15.85 23.14 -9.16
C PRO A 189 15.93 22.00 -8.15
N VAL A 190 17.14 21.60 -7.75
CA VAL A 190 17.33 20.56 -6.73
C VAL A 190 16.74 20.98 -5.38
N LEU A 191 16.94 22.23 -4.97
CA LEU A 191 16.35 22.77 -3.74
C LEU A 191 14.82 22.79 -3.81
N GLY A 192 14.27 23.19 -4.94
CA GLY A 192 12.82 23.17 -5.18
C GLY A 192 12.22 21.77 -5.06
N MET A 193 12.87 20.76 -5.64
CA MET A 193 12.46 19.36 -5.57
C MET A 193 12.56 18.82 -4.13
N VAL A 194 13.64 19.10 -3.40
CA VAL A 194 13.81 18.65 -2.01
C VAL A 194 12.76 19.30 -1.10
N LEU A 195 12.50 20.60 -1.27
CA LEU A 195 11.46 21.31 -0.50
C LEU A 195 10.07 20.75 -0.81
N GLN A 196 9.74 20.56 -2.09
CA GLN A 196 8.48 19.96 -2.51
C GLN A 196 8.28 18.59 -1.85
N PHE A 197 9.28 17.71 -1.98
CA PHE A 197 9.19 16.35 -1.41
C PHE A 197 9.03 16.38 0.11
N THR A 198 9.83 17.20 0.80
CA THR A 198 9.80 17.29 2.26
C THR A 198 8.48 17.86 2.78
N LEU A 199 7.96 18.91 2.14
CA LEU A 199 6.71 19.52 2.53
C LEU A 199 5.51 18.60 2.23
N SER A 200 5.48 17.97 1.05
CA SER A 200 4.42 17.02 0.68
C SER A 200 4.43 15.80 1.60
N LEU A 201 5.59 15.20 1.85
CA LEU A 201 5.69 14.08 2.79
C LEU A 201 5.28 14.49 4.21
N GLY A 202 5.76 15.65 4.67
CA GLY A 202 5.46 16.18 6.00
C GLY A 202 3.98 16.48 6.19
N SER A 203 3.33 17.14 5.22
CA SER A 203 1.89 17.44 5.25
C SER A 203 1.05 16.17 5.22
N THR A 204 1.38 15.21 4.36
CA THR A 204 0.71 13.91 4.29
C THR A 204 0.77 13.17 5.64
N LEU A 205 1.96 13.04 6.22
CA LEU A 205 2.13 12.37 7.51
C LEU A 205 1.40 13.09 8.64
N LEU A 206 1.45 14.43 8.66
CA LEU A 206 0.73 15.24 9.64
C LEU A 206 -0.79 15.04 9.54
N ILE A 207 -1.35 15.10 8.33
CA ILE A 207 -2.78 14.88 8.09
C ILE A 207 -3.17 13.47 8.52
N CYS A 208 -2.38 12.46 8.17
CA CYS A 208 -2.62 11.07 8.58
C CYS A 208 -2.65 10.93 10.10
N GLU A 209 -1.70 11.53 10.80
CA GLU A 209 -1.64 11.47 12.28
C GLU A 209 -2.84 12.18 12.92
N LEU A 210 -3.22 13.36 12.41
CA LEU A 210 -4.39 14.10 12.90
C LEU A 210 -5.69 13.31 12.70
N LEU A 211 -5.86 12.65 11.54
CA LEU A 211 -7.04 11.85 11.24
C LEU A 211 -7.13 10.61 12.13
N VAL A 212 -6.01 9.93 12.36
CA VAL A 212 -5.94 8.75 13.25
C VAL A 212 -6.27 9.17 14.68
N ARG A 213 -5.66 10.24 15.20
CA ARG A 213 -5.95 10.74 16.55
C ARG A 213 -7.41 11.13 16.72
N ARG A 214 -8.02 11.79 15.73
CA ARG A 214 -9.47 12.11 15.77
C ARG A 214 -10.34 10.87 15.81
N ARG A 215 -10.00 9.82 15.06
CA ARG A 215 -10.73 8.55 15.07
C ARG A 215 -10.64 7.88 16.43
N ASP A 216 -9.46 7.80 17.00
CA ASP A 216 -9.23 7.18 18.31
C ASP A 216 -9.94 7.96 19.42
N LEU A 217 -9.95 9.29 19.35
CA LEU A 217 -10.68 10.15 20.28
C LEU A 217 -12.21 9.93 20.19
N LYS A 218 -12.76 9.83 18.97
CA LYS A 218 -14.20 9.53 18.79
C LYS A 218 -14.55 8.15 19.33
N PHE A 219 -13.75 7.15 19.01
CA PHE A 219 -13.95 5.77 19.51
C PHE A 219 -13.93 5.73 21.03
N TRP A 220 -12.97 6.40 21.67
CA TRP A 220 -12.87 6.48 23.12
C TRP A 220 -14.06 7.23 23.77
N LEU A 221 -14.54 8.30 23.14
CA LEU A 221 -15.73 9.04 23.62
C LEU A 221 -17.02 8.22 23.49
N THR A 222 -17.19 7.47 22.41
CA THR A 222 -18.35 6.59 22.23
C THR A 222 -18.34 5.43 23.20
N SER A 223 -17.21 4.75 23.40
CA SER A 223 -17.10 3.66 24.35
C SER A 223 -17.34 4.11 25.78
N ARG A 224 -16.87 5.30 26.19
CA ARG A 224 -17.21 5.89 27.50
C ARG A 224 -18.67 6.23 27.67
N ARG A 225 -19.35 6.67 26.59
CA ARG A 225 -20.80 6.94 26.65
C ARG A 225 -21.60 5.63 26.85
N GLU A 226 -21.22 4.58 26.15
CA GLU A 226 -21.83 3.25 26.27
C GLU A 226 -21.60 2.65 27.66
N GLN A 227 -20.41 2.77 28.22
CA GLN A 227 -20.12 2.34 29.61
C GLN A 227 -20.97 3.11 30.62
N LYS A 228 -21.08 4.43 30.52
CA LYS A 228 -21.93 5.23 31.41
C LYS A 228 -23.41 4.89 31.26
N ALA A 229 -23.88 4.61 30.04
CA ALA A 229 -25.24 4.18 29.78
C ALA A 229 -25.54 2.81 30.40
N ALA A 230 -24.58 1.88 30.36
CA ALA A 230 -24.70 0.56 30.98
C ALA A 230 -24.65 0.59 32.52
N GLU A 231 -23.94 1.56 33.12
CA GLU A 231 -23.88 1.74 34.58
C GLU A 231 -25.09 2.46 35.17
N ALA A 232 -25.78 3.29 34.39
CA ALA A 232 -26.92 4.09 34.85
C ALA A 232 -28.08 3.23 35.42
N PRO A 233 -28.53 2.11 34.80
CA PRO A 233 -29.55 1.27 35.36
C PRO A 233 -29.12 0.53 36.64
N ARG A 234 -27.85 0.14 36.75
CA ARG A 234 -27.30 -0.51 37.97
C ARG A 234 -27.30 0.41 39.17
N ARG A 235 -27.01 1.68 38.98
CA ARG A 235 -27.06 2.69 40.05
C ARG A 235 -28.50 3.00 40.51
N ARG A 236 -29.47 2.90 39.61
CA ARG A 236 -30.92 3.06 39.96
C ARG A 236 -31.43 1.88 40.81
N SER A 237 -31.11 0.65 40.45
CA SER A 237 -31.54 -0.52 41.22
C SER A 237 -30.89 -0.55 42.61
N ALA A 238 -29.61 -0.23 42.72
CA ALA A 238 -28.90 -0.13 43.99
C ALA A 238 -29.45 0.96 44.94
N ARG A 239 -30.09 2.02 44.40
CA ARG A 239 -30.68 3.11 45.18
C ARG A 239 -32.10 2.73 45.65
N THR A 240 -32.79 1.83 44.96
CA THR A 240 -34.11 1.35 45.33
C THR A 240 -34.07 0.24 46.39
N GLU A 241 -32.92 -0.47 46.48
CA GLU A 241 -32.70 -1.54 47.46
C GLU A 241 -32.04 -1.06 48.78
N ALA A 242 -31.77 0.22 48.93
CA ALA A 242 -31.30 0.77 50.20
C ALA A 242 -32.40 0.61 51.25
N PRO A 243 -32.24 -0.23 52.30
CA PRO A 243 -33.27 -0.42 53.29
C PRO A 243 -33.55 0.88 54.03
N GLU A 244 -34.82 1.25 54.13
CA GLU A 244 -35.27 2.29 55.05
C GLU A 244 -34.81 1.90 56.46
N ARG A 245 -33.77 2.53 56.93
CA ARG A 245 -33.41 2.41 58.36
C ARG A 245 -34.50 3.05 59.16
N HIS A 246 -35.38 2.23 59.68
CA HIS A 246 -36.34 2.60 60.72
C HIS A 246 -35.58 3.29 61.84
N PHE A 247 -35.74 4.58 61.91
CA PHE A 247 -35.42 5.32 63.12
C PHE A 247 -36.46 4.90 64.18
N ALA A 248 -36.17 3.82 64.91
CA ALA A 248 -36.87 3.54 66.14
C ALA A 248 -36.49 4.61 67.18
N ALA A 249 -37.35 5.56 67.38
CA ALA A 249 -37.29 6.50 68.48
C ALA A 249 -37.40 5.70 69.79
N LYS A 250 -36.40 5.83 70.64
CA LYS A 250 -36.49 5.41 72.06
C LYS A 250 -37.31 6.48 72.79
N HIS A 251 -38.43 6.04 73.37
CA HIS A 251 -39.04 6.61 74.52
C HIS A 251 -38.56 5.91 75.78
#